data_0653bdc1fdd78a4c351d95c4a556a3fb
#
_entry.id   0653bdc1fdd78a4c351d95c4a556a3fb
#
_cell.length_a   1.000
_cell.length_b   1.000
_cell.length_c   1.000
_cell.angle_alpha   90.00
_cell.angle_beta   90.00
_cell.angle_gamma   90.00
#
_symmetry.space_group_name_H-M   'P 1'
#
loop_
_entity.id
_entity.type
_entity.pdbx_description
1 polymer ?
#
loop_
_entity_poly.entity_id
_entity_poly.type
_entity_poly.pdbx_seq_one_letter_code
_entity_poly.pdbx_strand_id
1 'polypeptide(L)'
;MTCDETFYHRYLNGDDAGLEALMKKYGNPLTLYIDGYLHDVHEAEDLMLDVFAYLFTKKPRIRDGGFKAYLYKTARNMALRHKSKRKCLFRLDELTDESDGQLLVEEVIRTEERNRILHLCMGEMNPDYREVLYLTYFEGMSYQQAAKVMGKSVKQITNMVYRGKERLRGLLKREGITNAER
;
A
#
# COMPACT_ATOMS: atom_id res chain seq x y z
N MET A 1 3.86 17.98 -15.64
CA MET A 1 4.58 17.44 -14.47
C MET A 1 3.63 17.44 -13.29
N THR A 2 3.48 16.32 -12.56
CA THR A 2 2.75 16.32 -11.29
C THR A 2 3.62 16.94 -10.20
N CYS A 3 3.02 17.30 -9.06
CA CYS A 3 3.76 17.87 -7.92
C CYS A 3 4.87 16.90 -7.43
N ASP A 4 4.67 15.60 -7.57
CA ASP A 4 5.60 14.56 -7.10
C ASP A 4 6.88 14.52 -7.93
N GLU A 5 6.76 14.60 -9.25
CA GLU A 5 7.92 14.69 -10.13
C GLU A 5 8.70 15.97 -9.89
N THR A 6 8.01 17.08 -9.60
CA THR A 6 8.67 18.34 -9.26
C THR A 6 9.51 18.20 -8.00
N PHE A 7 8.99 17.60 -6.94
CA PHE A 7 9.74 17.34 -5.71
C PHE A 7 10.90 16.38 -5.93
N TYR A 8 10.69 15.33 -6.72
CA TYR A 8 11.75 14.39 -7.04
C TYR A 8 12.88 15.03 -7.86
N HIS A 9 12.56 15.87 -8.86
CA HIS A 9 13.56 16.61 -9.62
C HIS A 9 14.31 17.65 -8.77
N ARG A 10 13.65 18.32 -7.83
CA ARG A 10 14.32 19.22 -6.87
C ARG A 10 15.38 18.45 -6.08
N TYR A 11 15.02 17.28 -5.55
CA TYR A 11 15.99 16.42 -4.87
C TYR A 11 17.14 15.99 -5.78
N LEU A 12 16.88 15.59 -7.02
CA LEU A 12 17.93 15.21 -7.98
C LEU A 12 18.92 16.34 -8.27
N ASN A 13 18.45 17.58 -8.18
CA ASN A 13 19.27 18.81 -8.35
C ASN A 13 19.94 19.28 -7.04
N GLY A 14 19.89 18.50 -5.97
CA GLY A 14 20.57 18.80 -4.71
C GLY A 14 19.75 19.59 -3.69
N ASP A 15 18.42 19.73 -3.88
CA ASP A 15 17.52 20.40 -2.95
C ASP A 15 16.80 19.36 -2.08
N ASP A 16 17.30 19.18 -0.85
CA ASP A 16 16.77 18.19 0.11
C ASP A 16 15.31 18.46 0.53
N ALA A 17 14.80 19.69 0.38
CA ALA A 17 13.40 19.99 0.62
C ALA A 17 12.44 19.20 -0.31
N GLY A 18 12.93 18.77 -1.49
CA GLY A 18 12.19 17.85 -2.35
C GLY A 18 11.99 16.47 -1.73
N LEU A 19 13.02 15.95 -1.04
CA LEU A 19 12.98 14.70 -0.29
C LEU A 19 11.99 14.79 0.88
N GLU A 20 12.11 15.82 1.70
CA GLU A 20 11.24 16.04 2.86
C GLU A 20 9.76 16.11 2.46
N ALA A 21 9.46 16.83 1.37
CA ALA A 21 8.11 16.95 0.86
C ALA A 21 7.52 15.58 0.44
N LEU A 22 8.34 14.72 -0.21
CA LEU A 22 7.93 13.38 -0.60
C LEU A 22 7.76 12.45 0.60
N MET A 23 8.65 12.49 1.58
CA MET A 23 8.54 11.70 2.80
C MET A 23 7.30 12.11 3.61
N LYS A 24 7.06 13.42 3.77
CA LYS A 24 5.86 13.93 4.44
C LYS A 24 4.56 13.50 3.75
N LYS A 25 4.56 13.48 2.41
CA LYS A 25 3.40 13.11 1.62
C LYS A 25 3.11 11.61 1.63
N TYR A 26 4.15 10.80 1.51
CA TYR A 26 4.01 9.37 1.26
C TYR A 26 4.40 8.47 2.43
N GLY A 27 5.03 8.98 3.48
CA GLY A 27 5.50 8.18 4.61
C GLY A 27 4.39 7.33 5.21
N ASN A 28 3.39 7.97 5.82
CA ASN A 28 2.27 7.26 6.45
C ASN A 28 1.47 6.36 5.47
N PRO A 29 1.02 6.84 4.28
CA PRO A 29 0.32 5.98 3.33
C PRO A 29 1.14 4.76 2.90
N LEU A 30 2.46 4.93 2.73
CA LEU A 30 3.35 3.84 2.33
C LEU A 30 3.56 2.83 3.45
N THR A 31 3.69 3.30 4.71
CA THR A 31 3.74 2.43 5.90
C THR A 31 2.48 1.58 5.99
N LEU A 32 1.30 2.16 5.88
CA LEU A 32 0.02 1.43 5.89
C LEU A 32 -0.07 0.40 4.74
N TYR A 33 0.42 0.77 3.56
CA TYR A 33 0.47 -0.16 2.43
C TYR A 33 1.40 -1.35 2.68
N ILE A 34 2.57 -1.10 3.25
CA ILE A 34 3.57 -2.13 3.59
C ILE A 34 3.05 -3.02 4.72
N ASP A 35 2.43 -2.43 5.75
CA ASP A 35 1.82 -3.17 6.86
C ASP A 35 0.76 -4.15 6.39
N GLY A 36 0.00 -3.83 5.35
CA GLY A 36 -0.91 -4.77 4.69
C GLY A 36 -0.26 -6.08 4.20
N TYR A 37 1.08 -6.14 4.12
CA TYR A 37 1.86 -7.34 3.79
C TYR A 37 2.53 -7.98 5.00
N LEU A 38 3.09 -7.15 5.90
CA LEU A 38 3.95 -7.61 7.00
C LEU A 38 3.15 -7.92 8.26
N HIS A 39 2.04 -7.22 8.46
CA HIS A 39 1.22 -7.24 9.69
C HIS A 39 2.06 -6.91 10.94
N ASP A 40 3.00 -5.98 10.78
CA ASP A 40 3.86 -5.45 11.82
C ASP A 40 4.23 -4.01 11.44
N VAL A 41 3.71 -3.06 12.21
CA VAL A 41 3.87 -1.63 11.94
C VAL A 41 5.31 -1.17 12.02
N HIS A 42 6.06 -1.68 12.98
CA HIS A 42 7.47 -1.29 13.17
C HIS A 42 8.33 -1.79 12.01
N GLU A 43 8.13 -3.06 11.60
CA GLU A 43 8.77 -3.58 10.38
C GLU A 43 8.33 -2.80 9.13
N ALA A 44 7.07 -2.34 9.08
CA ALA A 44 6.57 -1.56 7.95
C ALA A 44 7.18 -0.14 7.90
N GLU A 45 7.38 0.50 9.06
CA GLU A 45 8.07 1.79 9.17
C GLU A 45 9.53 1.69 8.73
N ASP A 46 10.26 0.69 9.23
CA ASP A 46 11.64 0.44 8.83
C ASP A 46 11.75 0.20 7.33
N LEU A 47 10.85 -0.62 6.78
CA LEU A 47 10.86 -0.91 5.35
C LEU A 47 10.45 0.30 4.49
N MET A 48 9.57 1.16 5.00
CA MET A 48 9.25 2.44 4.34
C MET A 48 10.49 3.34 4.25
N LEU A 49 11.27 3.45 5.33
CA LEU A 49 12.53 4.20 5.31
C LEU A 49 13.53 3.58 4.33
N ASP A 50 13.64 2.26 4.27
CA ASP A 50 14.48 1.55 3.30
C ASP A 50 14.07 1.82 1.84
N VAL A 51 12.75 1.89 1.57
CA VAL A 51 12.22 2.23 0.23
C VAL A 51 12.68 3.64 -0.18
N PHE A 52 12.57 4.61 0.72
CA PHE A 52 13.04 5.97 0.44
C PHE A 52 14.57 6.02 0.31
N ALA A 53 15.31 5.38 1.20
CA ALA A 53 16.76 5.29 1.11
C ALA A 53 17.22 4.68 -0.22
N TYR A 54 16.57 3.60 -0.66
CA TYR A 54 16.83 3.00 -1.98
C TYR A 54 16.57 3.99 -3.12
N LEU A 55 15.42 4.65 -3.11
CA LEU A 55 15.01 5.59 -4.17
C LEU A 55 16.03 6.74 -4.30
N PHE A 56 16.42 7.30 -3.18
CA PHE A 56 17.32 8.46 -3.14
C PHE A 56 18.78 8.10 -3.39
N THR A 57 19.23 6.93 -2.99
CA THR A 57 20.57 6.43 -3.30
C THR A 57 20.73 6.06 -4.77
N LYS A 58 19.73 5.36 -5.33
CA LYS A 58 19.80 4.88 -6.72
C LYS A 58 19.42 5.93 -7.76
N LYS A 59 18.67 6.95 -7.37
CA LYS A 59 18.22 8.05 -8.23
C LYS A 59 17.70 7.57 -9.60
N PRO A 60 16.70 6.64 -9.62
CA PRO A 60 16.24 6.07 -10.86
C PRO A 60 15.60 7.11 -11.77
N ARG A 61 15.74 6.93 -13.09
CA ARG A 61 15.00 7.75 -14.05
C ARG A 61 13.53 7.35 -14.06
N ILE A 62 12.69 8.24 -13.59
CA ILE A 62 11.24 8.03 -13.52
C ILE A 62 10.58 8.93 -14.57
N ARG A 63 9.70 8.33 -15.41
CA ARG A 63 8.94 9.09 -16.41
C ARG A 63 7.89 9.95 -15.72
N ASP A 64 7.55 11.08 -16.34
CA ASP A 64 6.50 11.97 -15.86
C ASP A 64 5.19 11.22 -15.62
N GLY A 65 4.52 11.51 -14.50
CA GLY A 65 3.33 10.81 -14.02
C GLY A 65 3.59 9.39 -13.47
N GLY A 66 4.86 8.98 -13.36
CA GLY A 66 5.25 7.64 -12.95
C GLY A 66 5.75 7.50 -11.50
N PHE A 67 6.02 8.60 -10.81
CA PHE A 67 6.67 8.58 -9.50
C PHE A 67 5.90 7.72 -8.49
N LYS A 68 4.63 7.99 -8.29
CA LYS A 68 3.77 7.27 -7.34
C LYS A 68 3.75 5.76 -7.62
N ALA A 69 3.53 5.37 -8.88
CA ALA A 69 3.51 3.97 -9.26
C ALA A 69 4.89 3.29 -9.07
N TYR A 70 5.99 4.01 -9.31
CA TYR A 70 7.34 3.50 -9.08
C TYR A 70 7.60 3.28 -7.58
N LEU A 71 7.25 4.25 -6.73
CA LEU A 71 7.39 4.19 -5.28
C LEU A 71 6.66 2.97 -4.70
N TYR A 72 5.36 2.82 -5.00
CA TYR A 72 4.54 1.71 -4.51
C TYR A 72 4.98 0.35 -5.07
N LYS A 73 5.45 0.29 -6.33
CA LYS A 73 6.03 -0.94 -6.89
C LYS A 73 7.30 -1.34 -6.15
N THR A 74 8.15 -0.38 -5.81
CA THR A 74 9.37 -0.63 -5.03
C THR A 74 9.03 -1.15 -3.65
N ALA A 75 8.11 -0.50 -2.95
CA ALA A 75 7.64 -0.92 -1.63
C ALA A 75 7.05 -2.35 -1.68
N ARG A 76 6.18 -2.63 -2.65
CA ARG A 76 5.61 -3.97 -2.86
C ARG A 76 6.69 -5.04 -3.02
N ASN A 77 7.65 -4.79 -3.88
CA ASN A 77 8.71 -5.75 -4.16
C ASN A 77 9.58 -6.00 -2.92
N MET A 78 9.87 -4.95 -2.15
CA MET A 78 10.64 -5.07 -0.92
C MET A 78 9.84 -5.81 0.17
N ALA A 79 8.56 -5.50 0.35
CA ALA A 79 7.68 -6.19 1.30
C ALA A 79 7.53 -7.69 0.98
N LEU A 80 7.32 -8.03 -0.29
CA LEU A 80 7.25 -9.44 -0.71
C LEU A 80 8.56 -10.20 -0.47
N ARG A 81 9.72 -9.56 -0.71
CA ARG A 81 11.02 -10.15 -0.41
C ARG A 81 11.23 -10.34 1.09
N HIS A 82 10.85 -9.34 1.89
CA HIS A 82 10.94 -9.40 3.35
C HIS A 82 10.10 -10.56 3.89
N LYS A 83 8.84 -10.65 3.48
CA LYS A 83 7.93 -11.75 3.84
C LYS A 83 8.46 -13.12 3.41
N SER A 84 9.09 -13.22 2.24
CA SER A 84 9.69 -14.48 1.75
C SER A 84 10.88 -14.91 2.58
N LYS A 85 11.76 -13.97 2.99
CA LYS A 85 12.90 -14.24 3.88
C LYS A 85 12.41 -14.69 5.27
N ARG A 86 11.41 -14.02 5.83
CA ARG A 86 10.81 -14.39 7.12
C ARG A 86 10.25 -15.82 7.08
N LYS A 87 9.49 -16.19 6.05
CA LYS A 87 9.02 -17.58 5.88
C LYS A 87 10.14 -18.60 5.77
N CYS A 88 11.29 -18.25 5.18
CA CYS A 88 12.44 -19.13 5.10
C CYS A 88 13.13 -19.31 6.46
N LEU A 89 13.21 -18.26 7.27
CA LEU A 89 13.76 -18.30 8.61
C LEU A 89 12.86 -19.07 9.59
N PHE A 90 11.52 -18.88 9.50
CA PHE A 90 10.55 -19.58 10.34
C PHE A 90 10.30 -21.06 9.95
N ARG A 91 10.76 -21.52 8.79
CA ARG A 91 10.73 -22.94 8.43
C ARG A 91 11.72 -23.80 9.23
N LEU A 92 12.63 -23.18 9.96
CA LEU A 92 13.56 -23.85 10.87
C LEU A 92 13.05 -23.94 12.32
N ASP A 93 12.04 -23.13 12.69
CA ASP A 93 11.38 -23.20 13.98
C ASP A 93 9.85 -23.23 13.73
N GLU A 94 9.24 -24.37 14.03
CA GLU A 94 7.78 -24.52 14.09
C GLU A 94 7.24 -23.69 15.25
N LEU A 95 6.78 -22.47 15.01
CA LEU A 95 5.82 -21.79 15.88
C LEU A 95 4.93 -20.88 15.03
N THR A 96 3.68 -21.22 15.01
CA THR A 96 2.56 -20.42 14.55
C THR A 96 2.44 -19.18 15.40
N ASP A 97 2.63 -18.01 14.79
CA ASP A 97 2.12 -16.77 15.35
C ASP A 97 1.24 -16.09 14.30
N GLU A 98 -0.05 -16.23 14.50
CA GLU A 98 -1.03 -15.31 13.96
C GLU A 98 -0.87 -14.00 14.76
N SER A 99 0.01 -13.11 14.30
CA SER A 99 0.08 -11.79 14.89
C SER A 99 -1.10 -10.97 14.39
N ASP A 100 -1.97 -10.68 15.30
CA ASP A 100 -3.08 -9.76 15.23
C ASP A 100 -2.59 -8.38 14.78
N GLY A 101 -2.78 -8.05 13.51
CA GLY A 101 -2.46 -6.76 12.93
C GLY A 101 -3.47 -5.69 13.35
N GLN A 102 -3.54 -5.36 14.64
CA GLN A 102 -4.64 -4.57 15.22
C GLN A 102 -4.28 -3.13 15.62
N LEU A 103 -3.05 -2.66 15.49
CA LEU A 103 -2.60 -1.49 16.25
C LEU A 103 -2.40 -0.17 15.49
N LEU A 104 -2.23 -0.14 14.18
CA LEU A 104 -2.13 1.14 13.44
C LEU A 104 -3.46 1.73 13.00
N VAL A 105 -4.49 0.92 13.06
CA VAL A 105 -5.84 1.30 12.71
C VAL A 105 -6.44 2.28 13.74
N GLU A 106 -6.03 2.22 15.00
CA GLU A 106 -6.61 3.01 16.06
C GLU A 106 -6.26 4.51 16.04
N GLU A 107 -5.12 4.90 15.54
CA GLU A 107 -4.72 6.32 15.53
C GLU A 107 -5.28 7.08 14.31
N VAL A 108 -5.48 6.41 13.20
CA VAL A 108 -6.11 6.97 11.98
C VAL A 108 -7.64 6.84 12.02
N ILE A 109 -8.20 5.93 12.81
CA ILE A 109 -9.64 5.61 12.90
C ILE A 109 -10.32 6.30 14.11
N ARG A 110 -9.81 7.39 14.57
CA ARG A 110 -10.58 8.22 15.53
C ARG A 110 -11.86 8.88 14.95
N THR A 111 -12.20 8.57 13.69
CA THR A 111 -13.32 9.21 13.02
C THR A 111 -14.31 8.21 12.47
N GLU A 112 -15.13 7.57 13.09
CA GLU A 112 -16.33 6.84 12.66
C GLU A 112 -16.23 5.33 12.59
N GLU A 113 -17.14 4.67 13.29
CA GLU A 113 -17.43 3.23 13.28
C GLU A 113 -17.47 2.63 11.86
N ARG A 114 -17.90 3.41 10.86
CA ARG A 114 -17.92 3.00 9.45
C ARG A 114 -16.55 2.72 8.87
N ASN A 115 -15.54 3.52 9.22
CA ASN A 115 -14.16 3.32 8.74
C ASN A 115 -13.55 2.08 9.39
N ARG A 116 -13.84 1.86 10.67
CA ARG A 116 -13.42 0.64 11.37
C ARG A 116 -13.99 -0.61 10.71
N ILE A 117 -15.28 -0.64 10.45
CA ILE A 117 -15.94 -1.77 9.78
C ILE A 117 -15.37 -1.98 8.38
N LEU A 118 -15.12 -0.92 7.61
CA LEU A 118 -14.50 -0.99 6.30
C LEU A 118 -13.12 -1.67 6.36
N HIS A 119 -12.29 -1.27 7.33
CA HIS A 119 -10.96 -1.87 7.52
C HIS A 119 -11.03 -3.35 7.93
N LEU A 120 -11.94 -3.72 8.83
CA LEU A 120 -12.17 -5.11 9.19
C LEU A 120 -12.59 -5.94 7.98
N CYS A 121 -13.56 -5.46 7.21
CA CYS A 121 -14.00 -6.12 5.97
C CYS A 121 -12.88 -6.25 4.94
N MET A 122 -12.05 -5.22 4.79
CA MET A 122 -10.89 -5.31 3.90
C MET A 122 -9.85 -6.32 4.41
N GLY A 123 -9.68 -6.46 5.72
CA GLY A 123 -8.83 -7.48 6.34
C GLY A 123 -9.21 -8.91 5.97
N GLU A 124 -10.52 -9.21 5.88
CA GLU A 124 -11.06 -10.54 5.49
C GLU A 124 -10.96 -10.83 3.97
N MET A 125 -10.56 -9.86 3.17
CA MET A 125 -10.50 -10.04 1.72
C MET A 125 -9.24 -10.79 1.29
N ASN A 126 -9.33 -11.45 0.12
CA ASN A 126 -8.14 -11.93 -0.56
C ASN A 126 -7.13 -10.78 -0.74
N PRO A 127 -5.83 -10.99 -0.41
CA PRO A 127 -4.80 -9.94 -0.47
C PRO A 127 -4.74 -9.18 -1.78
N ASP A 128 -4.87 -9.87 -2.92
CA ASP A 128 -4.84 -9.26 -4.25
C ASP A 128 -6.04 -8.30 -4.46
N TYR A 129 -7.23 -8.67 -3.97
CA TYR A 129 -8.41 -7.79 -4.08
C TYR A 129 -8.31 -6.60 -3.13
N ARG A 130 -7.82 -6.82 -1.91
CA ARG A 130 -7.54 -5.74 -0.96
C ARG A 130 -6.54 -4.75 -1.54
N GLU A 131 -5.41 -5.24 -2.09
CA GLU A 131 -4.37 -4.43 -2.69
C GLU A 131 -4.90 -3.56 -3.84
N VAL A 132 -5.62 -4.15 -4.79
CA VAL A 132 -6.12 -3.39 -5.95
C VAL A 132 -7.12 -2.32 -5.54
N LEU A 133 -7.98 -2.58 -4.55
CA LEU A 133 -8.89 -1.57 -4.01
C LEU A 133 -8.14 -0.47 -3.27
N TYR A 134 -7.14 -0.82 -2.47
CA TYR A 134 -6.30 0.17 -1.80
C TYR A 134 -5.63 1.11 -2.81
N LEU A 135 -4.94 0.58 -3.81
CA LEU A 135 -4.26 1.38 -4.82
C LEU A 135 -5.21 2.27 -5.63
N THR A 136 -6.40 1.79 -5.95
CA THR A 136 -7.33 2.52 -6.82
C THR A 136 -8.21 3.52 -6.08
N TYR A 137 -8.68 3.19 -4.87
CA TYR A 137 -9.64 4.03 -4.12
C TYR A 137 -9.00 4.88 -3.03
N PHE A 138 -8.04 4.35 -2.28
CA PHE A 138 -7.36 5.12 -1.25
C PHE A 138 -6.21 5.93 -1.84
N GLU A 139 -5.43 5.34 -2.73
CA GLU A 139 -4.31 6.02 -3.35
C GLU A 139 -4.68 6.75 -4.65
N GLY A 140 -5.91 6.62 -5.13
CA GLY A 140 -6.38 7.30 -6.34
C GLY A 140 -5.60 6.95 -7.62
N MET A 141 -5.00 5.76 -7.68
CA MET A 141 -4.26 5.33 -8.85
C MET A 141 -5.18 4.94 -10.00
N SER A 142 -4.81 5.31 -11.22
CA SER A 142 -5.45 4.75 -12.40
C SER A 142 -5.20 3.24 -12.50
N TYR A 143 -6.07 2.53 -13.22
CA TYR A 143 -5.90 1.08 -13.48
C TYR A 143 -4.57 0.76 -14.16
N GLN A 144 -4.06 1.67 -14.99
CA GLN A 144 -2.75 1.54 -15.61
C GLN A 144 -1.61 1.63 -14.59
N GLN A 145 -1.71 2.54 -13.62
CA GLN A 145 -0.73 2.66 -12.53
C GLN A 145 -0.79 1.45 -11.60
N ALA A 146 -1.97 1.03 -11.16
CA ALA A 146 -2.15 -0.17 -10.36
C ALA A 146 -1.62 -1.43 -11.08
N ALA A 147 -1.84 -1.54 -12.39
CA ALA A 147 -1.28 -2.63 -13.21
C ALA A 147 0.25 -2.67 -13.16
N LYS A 148 0.91 -1.51 -13.24
CA LYS A 148 2.38 -1.40 -13.13
C LYS A 148 2.88 -1.79 -11.74
N VAL A 149 2.16 -1.41 -10.68
CA VAL A 149 2.50 -1.75 -9.28
C VAL A 149 2.39 -3.25 -9.07
N MET A 150 1.25 -3.84 -9.43
CA MET A 150 0.94 -5.25 -9.16
C MET A 150 1.56 -6.23 -10.17
N GLY A 151 2.18 -5.74 -11.26
CA GLY A 151 2.72 -6.58 -12.33
C GLY A 151 1.64 -7.37 -13.08
N LYS A 152 0.46 -6.78 -13.23
CA LYS A 152 -0.71 -7.40 -13.90
C LYS A 152 -1.11 -6.59 -15.14
N SER A 153 -1.92 -7.18 -16.03
CA SER A 153 -2.51 -6.43 -17.14
C SER A 153 -3.65 -5.53 -16.66
N VAL A 154 -3.95 -4.47 -17.40
CA VAL A 154 -5.09 -3.57 -17.10
C VAL A 154 -6.40 -4.34 -17.07
N LYS A 155 -6.59 -5.32 -17.95
CA LYS A 155 -7.77 -6.20 -17.98
C LYS A 155 -7.90 -7.01 -16.67
N GLN A 156 -6.78 -7.54 -16.15
CA GLN A 156 -6.78 -8.23 -14.87
C GLN A 156 -7.14 -7.29 -13.72
N ILE A 157 -6.57 -6.08 -13.69
CA ILE A 157 -6.91 -5.05 -12.68
C ILE A 157 -8.40 -4.72 -12.73
N THR A 158 -8.97 -4.48 -13.93
CA THR A 158 -10.41 -4.20 -14.08
C THR A 158 -11.27 -5.31 -13.49
N ASN A 159 -10.94 -6.57 -13.80
CA ASN A 159 -11.67 -7.72 -13.27
C ASN A 159 -11.50 -7.86 -11.75
N MET A 160 -10.29 -7.59 -11.23
CA MET A 160 -10.01 -7.66 -9.80
C MET A 160 -10.73 -6.56 -9.02
N VAL A 161 -10.78 -5.34 -9.55
CA VAL A 161 -11.55 -4.24 -8.95
C VAL A 161 -13.04 -4.61 -8.91
N TYR A 162 -13.59 -5.14 -10.00
CA TYR A 162 -14.99 -5.55 -10.03
C TYR A 162 -15.29 -6.63 -8.96
N ARG A 163 -14.52 -7.72 -8.95
CA ARG A 163 -14.69 -8.81 -7.97
C ARG A 163 -14.41 -8.37 -6.54
N GLY A 164 -13.40 -7.52 -6.36
CA GLY A 164 -13.06 -6.93 -5.06
C GLY A 164 -14.21 -6.10 -4.49
N LYS A 165 -14.82 -5.25 -5.30
CA LYS A 165 -16.00 -4.47 -4.92
C LYS A 165 -17.18 -5.36 -4.54
N GLU A 166 -17.48 -6.38 -5.34
CA GLU A 166 -18.55 -7.32 -5.04
C GLU A 166 -18.31 -8.04 -3.70
N ARG A 167 -17.08 -8.48 -3.47
CA ARG A 167 -16.72 -9.13 -2.19
C ARG A 167 -16.85 -8.17 -1.02
N LEU A 168 -16.30 -6.96 -1.14
CA LEU A 168 -16.36 -5.94 -0.09
C LEU A 168 -17.81 -5.54 0.23
N ARG A 169 -18.65 -5.36 -0.80
CA ARG A 169 -20.08 -5.06 -0.64
C ARG A 169 -20.79 -6.19 0.13
N GLY A 170 -20.47 -7.44 -0.18
CA GLY A 170 -21.01 -8.59 0.55
C GLY A 170 -20.62 -8.62 2.03
N LEU A 171 -19.35 -8.29 2.34
CA LEU A 171 -18.84 -8.20 3.71
C LEU A 171 -19.51 -7.04 4.48
N LEU A 172 -19.55 -5.85 3.89
CA LEU A 172 -20.22 -4.69 4.51
C LEU A 172 -21.69 -4.92 4.79
N LYS A 173 -22.40 -5.62 3.88
CA LYS A 173 -23.80 -5.99 4.07
C LYS A 173 -23.97 -6.95 5.25
N ARG A 174 -23.06 -7.87 5.47
CA ARG A 174 -23.06 -8.77 6.63
C ARG A 174 -22.92 -8.00 7.95
N GLU A 175 -22.13 -6.93 7.95
CA GLU A 175 -21.93 -6.01 9.10
C GLU A 175 -23.04 -4.95 9.21
N GLY A 176 -24.18 -5.10 8.50
CA GLY A 176 -25.32 -4.20 8.59
C GLY A 176 -25.19 -2.87 7.82
N ILE A 177 -24.12 -2.69 7.05
CA ILE A 177 -23.96 -1.52 6.20
C ILE A 177 -24.60 -1.80 4.83
N THR A 178 -25.86 -1.35 4.66
CA THR A 178 -26.63 -1.59 3.43
C THR A 178 -26.55 -0.45 2.42
N ASN A 179 -26.09 0.76 2.81
CA ASN A 179 -26.03 1.94 1.96
C ASN A 179 -24.59 2.30 1.59
N ALA A 180 -23.97 1.45 0.77
CA ALA A 180 -22.78 1.81 -0.01
C ALA A 180 -23.22 2.27 -1.42
N GLU A 181 -24.30 3.09 -1.50
CA GLU A 181 -24.72 3.73 -2.73
C GLU A 181 -24.23 5.18 -2.72
N ARG A 182 -23.32 5.44 -3.63
CA ARG A 182 -22.75 6.60 -4.33
C ARG A 182 -21.34 6.93 -3.97
#